data_56e073112d8c31b74ce793e856374731
#
_entry.id   56e073112d8c31b74ce793e856374731
#
_cell.length_a   1.000
_cell.length_b   1.000
_cell.length_c   1.000
_cell.angle_alpha   90.00
_cell.angle_beta   90.00
_cell.angle_gamma   90.00
#
_symmetry.space_group_name_H-M   'P 1'
#
loop_
_entity.id
_entity.type
_entity.pdbx_description
1 polymer ?
#
loop_
_entity_poly.entity_id
_entity_poly.type
_entity_poly.pdbx_seq_one_letter_code
_entity_poly.pdbx_strand_id
1 'polypeptide(L)'
;MVDEAFITSYIISTFKDVETDVNLGYTFFFYKDDHMHAFATIASTGNEYEKISALDRLGVYRLNIGLSRETFQSTFGKGKIDVSHYDFTTLDTIMPHPEYSSQFFICVLSPGEAAFEKIRPMLAEAYDVALKRYNKRKDA
;
A
#
# COMPACT_ATOMS: atom_id res chain seq x y z
N MET A 1 16.45 2.56 9.57
CA MET A 1 16.16 2.92 8.16
C MET A 1 14.89 2.22 7.70
N VAL A 2 13.99 2.95 7.11
CA VAL A 2 12.73 2.39 6.60
C VAL A 2 12.95 1.98 5.15
N ASP A 3 13.34 0.74 4.93
CA ASP A 3 13.51 0.17 3.59
C ASP A 3 12.47 -0.93 3.35
N GLU A 4 12.53 -1.58 2.19
CA GLU A 4 11.56 -2.62 1.84
C GLU A 4 11.58 -3.77 2.85
N ALA A 5 12.76 -4.20 3.26
CA ALA A 5 12.90 -5.31 4.21
C ALA A 5 12.32 -4.94 5.57
N PHE A 6 12.53 -3.72 6.02
CA PHE A 6 11.96 -3.24 7.28
C PHE A 6 10.43 -3.26 7.25
N ILE A 7 9.84 -2.74 6.16
CA ILE A 7 8.37 -2.70 6.04
C ILE A 7 7.80 -4.11 5.95
N THR A 8 8.43 -4.99 5.18
CA THR A 8 7.99 -6.38 5.06
C THR A 8 8.00 -7.07 6.41
N SER A 9 9.09 -6.94 7.15
CA SER A 9 9.22 -7.52 8.50
C SER A 9 8.20 -6.93 9.45
N TYR A 10 7.98 -5.61 9.38
CA TYR A 10 6.99 -4.94 10.22
C TYR A 10 5.59 -5.52 10.01
N ILE A 11 5.18 -5.66 8.75
CA ILE A 11 3.83 -6.16 8.42
C ILE A 11 3.67 -7.61 8.91
N ILE A 12 4.64 -8.46 8.61
CA ILE A 12 4.57 -9.89 8.95
C ILE A 12 4.59 -10.10 10.47
N SER A 13 5.40 -9.33 11.19
CA SER A 13 5.53 -9.50 12.64
C SER A 13 4.41 -8.82 13.43
N THR A 14 3.77 -7.79 12.86
CA THR A 14 2.75 -7.01 13.55
C THR A 14 1.35 -7.61 13.38
N PHE A 15 1.04 -8.14 12.19
CA PHE A 15 -0.31 -8.61 11.87
C PHE A 15 -0.33 -10.13 11.75
N LYS A 16 -1.37 -10.73 12.32
CA LYS A 16 -1.53 -12.18 12.35
C LYS A 16 -2.07 -12.71 11.02
N ASP A 17 -1.62 -13.89 10.62
CA ASP A 17 -2.14 -14.62 9.46
C ASP A 17 -1.92 -13.90 8.12
N VAL A 18 -0.83 -13.15 8.01
CA VAL A 18 -0.45 -12.51 6.75
C VAL A 18 0.28 -13.51 5.87
N GLU A 19 -0.17 -13.64 4.61
CA GLU A 19 0.52 -14.39 3.58
C GLU A 19 1.11 -13.44 2.57
N THR A 20 2.26 -13.80 2.02
CA THR A 20 2.96 -12.95 1.05
C THR A 20 3.20 -13.70 -0.25
N ASP A 21 3.29 -12.94 -1.34
CA ASP A 21 3.70 -13.46 -2.63
C ASP A 21 4.56 -12.41 -3.31
N VAL A 22 5.57 -12.86 -4.06
CA VAL A 22 6.45 -11.97 -4.82
C VAL A 22 6.33 -12.32 -6.29
N ASN A 23 5.94 -11.34 -7.10
CA ASN A 23 5.73 -11.56 -8.53
C ASN A 23 5.92 -10.26 -9.30
N LEU A 24 6.67 -10.32 -10.39
CA LEU A 24 6.89 -9.19 -11.31
C LEU A 24 7.38 -7.92 -10.63
N GLY A 25 8.27 -8.05 -9.63
CA GLY A 25 8.81 -6.91 -8.91
C GLY A 25 7.87 -6.32 -7.88
N TYR A 26 6.81 -7.03 -7.51
CA TYR A 26 5.89 -6.64 -6.46
C TYR A 26 5.89 -7.65 -5.33
N THR A 27 5.80 -7.16 -4.09
CA THR A 27 5.52 -7.99 -2.92
C THR A 27 4.09 -7.71 -2.50
N PHE A 28 3.27 -8.76 -2.42
CA PHE A 28 1.85 -8.67 -2.06
C PHE A 28 1.66 -9.16 -0.63
N PHE A 29 0.79 -8.47 0.12
CA PHE A 29 0.44 -8.87 1.48
C PHE A 29 -1.05 -9.16 1.53
N PHE A 30 -1.40 -10.39 1.91
CA PHE A 30 -2.78 -10.88 1.93
C PHE A 30 -3.17 -11.31 3.33
N TYR A 31 -4.46 -11.24 3.63
CA TYR A 31 -4.99 -11.85 4.85
C TYR A 31 -5.40 -13.29 4.53
N LYS A 32 -4.72 -14.24 5.17
CA LYS A 32 -4.94 -15.68 4.97
C LYS A 32 -4.85 -16.04 3.49
N ASP A 33 -5.76 -16.89 2.99
CA ASP A 33 -5.71 -17.37 1.61
C ASP A 33 -6.47 -16.50 0.61
N ASP A 34 -6.92 -15.31 1.01
CA ASP A 34 -7.59 -14.38 0.09
C ASP A 34 -6.52 -13.65 -0.76
N HIS A 35 -6.03 -14.33 -1.80
CA HIS A 35 -5.03 -13.77 -2.70
C HIS A 35 -5.65 -12.95 -3.84
N MET A 36 -6.95 -12.72 -3.81
CA MET A 36 -7.63 -11.82 -4.75
C MET A 36 -7.48 -10.35 -4.34
N HIS A 37 -7.28 -10.08 -3.06
CA HIS A 37 -7.29 -8.73 -2.52
C HIS A 37 -6.12 -8.53 -1.57
N ALA A 38 -4.99 -8.06 -2.10
CA ALA A 38 -3.88 -7.64 -1.24
C ALA A 38 -4.29 -6.38 -0.47
N PHE A 39 -4.03 -6.33 0.84
CA PHE A 39 -4.31 -5.12 1.61
C PHE A 39 -3.16 -4.10 1.52
N ALA A 40 -1.98 -4.56 1.14
CA ALA A 40 -0.83 -3.70 0.88
C ALA A 40 0.07 -4.38 -0.15
N THR A 41 0.83 -3.58 -0.90
CA THR A 41 1.83 -4.09 -1.84
C THR A 41 3.05 -3.18 -1.79
N ILE A 42 4.21 -3.73 -2.16
CA ILE A 42 5.42 -2.95 -2.37
C ILE A 42 5.86 -3.16 -3.81
N ALA A 43 5.94 -2.06 -4.57
CA ALA A 43 6.60 -2.08 -5.89
C ALA A 43 8.08 -1.86 -5.62
N SER A 44 8.89 -2.90 -5.85
CA SER A 44 10.29 -2.91 -5.46
C SER A 44 11.15 -1.98 -6.29
N THR A 45 12.27 -1.57 -5.72
CA THR A 45 13.27 -0.80 -6.48
C THR A 45 13.69 -1.59 -7.72
N GLY A 46 13.89 -0.88 -8.82
CA GLY A 46 14.23 -1.51 -10.09
C GLY A 46 13.07 -2.18 -10.82
N ASN A 47 11.84 -2.01 -10.34
CA ASN A 47 10.66 -2.63 -10.98
C ASN A 47 10.44 -2.04 -12.37
N GLU A 48 10.69 -2.83 -13.42
CA GLU A 48 10.59 -2.38 -14.79
C GLU A 48 9.15 -2.22 -15.30
N TYR A 49 8.18 -2.79 -14.58
CA TYR A 49 6.76 -2.69 -14.91
C TYR A 49 6.12 -1.41 -14.36
N GLU A 50 6.83 -0.70 -13.47
CA GLU A 50 6.30 0.45 -12.77
C GLU A 50 7.07 1.70 -13.16
N LYS A 51 6.57 2.43 -14.18
CA LYS A 51 7.30 3.55 -14.76
C LYS A 51 6.89 4.91 -14.23
N ILE A 52 5.65 5.04 -13.76
CA ILE A 52 5.11 6.32 -13.32
C ILE A 52 5.85 6.89 -12.11
N SER A 53 6.44 6.01 -11.28
CA SER A 53 7.12 6.41 -10.05
C SER A 53 8.64 6.42 -10.15
N ALA A 54 9.19 6.13 -11.33
CA ALA A 54 10.63 6.13 -11.58
C ALA A 54 11.40 5.29 -10.56
N LEU A 55 11.03 4.02 -10.43
CA LEU A 55 11.62 3.10 -9.46
C LEU A 55 12.98 2.56 -9.92
N ASP A 56 13.49 3.04 -11.05
CA ASP A 56 14.85 2.75 -11.51
C ASP A 56 15.92 3.52 -10.75
N ARG A 57 15.51 4.46 -9.89
CA ARG A 57 16.43 5.16 -8.99
C ARG A 57 16.85 4.24 -7.85
N LEU A 58 18.12 4.27 -7.49
CA LEU A 58 18.69 3.36 -6.48
C LEU A 58 17.93 3.46 -5.15
N GLY A 59 17.43 2.32 -4.68
CA GLY A 59 16.75 2.21 -3.39
C GLY A 59 15.35 2.78 -3.33
N VAL A 60 14.82 3.32 -4.43
CA VAL A 60 13.46 3.88 -4.44
C VAL A 60 12.45 2.76 -4.69
N TYR A 61 11.47 2.67 -3.81
CA TYR A 61 10.36 1.72 -3.89
C TYR A 61 9.06 2.44 -3.57
N ARG A 62 7.92 1.80 -3.87
CA ARG A 62 6.61 2.39 -3.59
C ARG A 62 5.75 1.43 -2.76
N LEU A 63 5.32 1.91 -1.59
CA LEU A 63 4.38 1.19 -0.73
C LEU A 63 2.96 1.64 -1.09
N ASN A 64 2.08 0.68 -1.32
CA ASN A 64 0.67 0.90 -1.65
C ASN A 64 -0.19 0.29 -0.56
N ILE A 65 -1.20 1.02 -0.07
CA ILE A 65 -2.01 0.62 1.09
C ILE A 65 -3.48 0.87 0.78
N GLY A 66 -4.33 -0.16 0.97
CA GLY A 66 -5.77 -0.06 0.75
C GLY A 66 -6.50 0.41 1.99
N LEU A 67 -6.96 1.64 2.00
CA LEU A 67 -7.67 2.23 3.13
C LEU A 67 -9.17 1.90 3.09
N SER A 68 -9.87 2.25 4.17
CA SER A 68 -11.33 2.31 4.14
C SER A 68 -11.77 3.52 3.32
N ARG A 69 -13.02 3.47 2.81
CA ARG A 69 -13.61 4.61 2.11
C ARG A 69 -13.56 5.87 2.97
N GLU A 70 -13.94 5.75 4.24
CA GLU A 70 -14.07 6.88 5.15
C GLU A 70 -12.73 7.60 5.34
N THR A 71 -11.68 6.85 5.59
CA THR A 71 -10.35 7.44 5.82
C THR A 71 -9.80 8.05 4.52
N PHE A 72 -9.95 7.33 3.40
CA PHE A 72 -9.50 7.86 2.11
C PHE A 72 -10.21 9.17 1.78
N GLN A 73 -11.53 9.20 1.92
CA GLN A 73 -12.31 10.40 1.59
C GLN A 73 -12.05 11.56 2.54
N SER A 74 -11.78 11.29 3.83
CA SER A 74 -11.43 12.35 4.75
C SER A 74 -10.05 12.95 4.46
N THR A 75 -9.18 12.18 3.79
CA THR A 75 -7.83 12.63 3.44
C THR A 75 -7.81 13.37 2.10
N PHE A 76 -8.49 12.85 1.09
CA PHE A 76 -8.39 13.34 -0.29
C PHE A 76 -9.69 13.91 -0.86
N GLY A 77 -10.82 13.79 -0.14
CA GLY A 77 -12.12 14.25 -0.62
C GLY A 77 -12.95 13.14 -1.23
N LYS A 78 -14.22 13.44 -1.44
CA LYS A 78 -15.19 12.51 -2.04
C LYS A 78 -15.18 12.64 -3.56
N GLY A 79 -15.66 11.59 -4.21
CA GLY A 79 -15.80 11.57 -5.67
C GLY A 79 -14.50 11.12 -6.34
N LYS A 80 -14.45 11.33 -7.65
CA LYS A 80 -13.30 10.92 -8.45
C LYS A 80 -12.12 11.86 -8.19
N ILE A 81 -10.98 11.27 -7.83
CA ILE A 81 -9.75 12.01 -7.57
C ILE A 81 -9.03 12.25 -8.90
N ASP A 82 -8.63 13.49 -9.14
CA ASP A 82 -7.81 13.81 -10.30
C ASP A 82 -6.34 13.59 -9.98
N VAL A 83 -5.84 12.42 -10.36
CA VAL A 83 -4.46 12.04 -10.07
C VAL A 83 -3.43 12.80 -10.89
N SER A 84 -3.86 13.55 -11.91
CA SER A 84 -2.94 14.33 -12.74
C SER A 84 -2.27 15.49 -11.97
N HIS A 85 -2.83 15.86 -10.82
CA HIS A 85 -2.26 16.90 -9.97
C HIS A 85 -1.09 16.42 -9.11
N TYR A 86 -0.76 15.14 -9.15
CA TYR A 86 0.29 14.55 -8.31
C TYR A 86 1.48 14.15 -9.14
N ASP A 87 2.68 14.36 -8.57
CA ASP A 87 3.92 13.85 -9.15
C ASP A 87 4.30 12.56 -8.41
N PHE A 88 4.08 11.43 -9.05
CA PHE A 88 4.29 10.11 -8.45
C PHE A 88 5.77 9.69 -8.39
N THR A 89 6.68 10.59 -8.73
CA THR A 89 8.12 10.40 -8.47
C THR A 89 8.56 11.04 -7.15
N THR A 90 7.65 11.75 -6.48
CA THR A 90 7.93 12.45 -5.21
C THR A 90 8.14 11.45 -4.09
N LEU A 91 9.26 11.58 -3.36
CA LEU A 91 9.57 10.71 -2.23
C LEU A 91 8.89 11.18 -0.94
N ASP A 92 8.68 10.25 -0.02
CA ASP A 92 8.30 10.54 1.37
C ASP A 92 7.01 11.37 1.48
N THR A 93 6.08 11.15 0.57
CA THR A 93 4.83 11.91 0.50
C THR A 93 3.67 10.94 0.26
N ILE A 94 2.64 11.01 1.11
CA ILE A 94 1.45 10.18 0.97
C ILE A 94 0.55 10.79 -0.10
N MET A 95 0.22 9.99 -1.12
CA MET A 95 -0.58 10.43 -2.27
C MET A 95 -1.68 9.39 -2.56
N PRO A 96 -2.78 9.80 -3.23
CA PRO A 96 -3.72 8.79 -3.74
C PRO A 96 -3.01 7.94 -4.80
N HIS A 97 -3.35 6.66 -4.87
CA HIS A 97 -2.70 5.74 -5.83
C HIS A 97 -3.02 6.17 -7.28
N PRO A 98 -2.04 6.13 -8.18
CA PRO A 98 -2.27 6.61 -9.55
C PRO A 98 -3.29 5.79 -10.35
N GLU A 99 -3.47 4.51 -10.01
CA GLU A 99 -4.37 3.61 -10.73
C GLU A 99 -5.54 3.11 -9.87
N TYR A 100 -5.34 2.99 -8.55
CA TYR A 100 -6.32 2.36 -7.65
C TYR A 100 -6.90 3.30 -6.61
N SER A 101 -6.87 4.62 -6.86
CA SER A 101 -7.49 5.60 -5.96
C SER A 101 -9.01 5.39 -5.86
N SER A 102 -9.66 4.88 -6.93
CA SER A 102 -11.09 4.57 -6.89
C SER A 102 -11.41 3.40 -5.96
N GLN A 103 -10.41 2.61 -5.60
CA GLN A 103 -10.52 1.51 -4.64
C GLN A 103 -9.91 1.90 -3.29
N PHE A 104 -9.72 3.20 -3.07
CA PHE A 104 -9.26 3.80 -1.81
C PHE A 104 -7.81 3.44 -1.44
N PHE A 105 -6.98 3.16 -2.45
CA PHE A 105 -5.56 2.94 -2.25
C PHE A 105 -4.80 4.26 -2.24
N ILE A 106 -3.84 4.33 -1.32
CA ILE A 106 -2.83 5.40 -1.28
C ILE A 106 -1.48 4.79 -1.64
N CYS A 107 -0.52 5.67 -1.94
CA CYS A 107 0.85 5.24 -2.18
C CYS A 107 1.83 6.22 -1.52
N VAL A 108 3.03 5.72 -1.24
CA VAL A 108 4.13 6.54 -0.72
C VAL A 108 5.45 5.92 -1.18
N LEU A 109 6.32 6.75 -1.76
CA LEU A 109 7.63 6.32 -2.22
C LEU A 109 8.65 6.52 -1.10
N SER A 110 9.39 5.46 -0.78
CA SER A 110 10.51 5.49 0.16
C SER A 110 10.26 6.37 1.38
N PRO A 111 9.24 6.04 2.21
CA PRO A 111 8.91 6.86 3.37
C PRO A 111 10.06 6.93 4.37
N GLY A 112 10.26 8.10 4.97
CA GLY A 112 11.15 8.26 6.09
C GLY A 112 10.49 7.86 7.39
N GLU A 113 11.19 8.04 8.51
CA GLU A 113 10.70 7.60 9.82
C GLU A 113 9.43 8.35 10.24
N ALA A 114 9.36 9.65 10.01
CA ALA A 114 8.19 10.44 10.37
C ALA A 114 6.96 10.04 9.57
N ALA A 115 7.12 9.83 8.25
CA ALA A 115 6.01 9.37 7.41
C ALA A 115 5.59 7.96 7.81
N PHE A 116 6.54 7.10 8.16
CA PHE A 116 6.23 5.73 8.58
C PHE A 116 5.36 5.68 9.84
N GLU A 117 5.56 6.62 10.77
CA GLU A 117 4.70 6.69 11.94
C GLU A 117 3.25 6.99 11.57
N LYS A 118 3.01 7.75 10.50
CA LYS A 118 1.66 7.98 9.98
C LYS A 118 1.13 6.75 9.23
N ILE A 119 2.02 5.99 8.62
CA ILE A 119 1.68 4.78 7.85
C ILE A 119 1.26 3.62 8.76
N ARG A 120 1.82 3.52 9.97
CA ARG A 120 1.49 2.44 10.90
C ARG A 120 -0.02 2.25 11.09
N PRO A 121 -0.79 3.28 11.48
CA PRO A 121 -2.25 3.11 11.62
C PRO A 121 -2.94 2.85 10.28
N MET A 122 -2.39 3.33 9.17
CA MET A 122 -2.95 3.05 7.85
C MET A 122 -2.82 1.56 7.49
N LEU A 123 -1.68 0.95 7.80
CA LEU A 123 -1.49 -0.48 7.61
C LEU A 123 -2.43 -1.29 8.50
N ALA A 124 -2.61 -0.87 9.76
CA ALA A 124 -3.54 -1.53 10.67
C ALA A 124 -4.97 -1.45 10.14
N GLU A 125 -5.38 -0.30 9.59
CA GLU A 125 -6.70 -0.15 9.00
C GLU A 125 -6.86 -1.03 7.75
N ALA A 126 -5.86 -1.06 6.89
CA ALA A 126 -5.89 -1.88 5.67
C ALA A 126 -6.02 -3.37 6.02
N TYR A 127 -5.28 -3.81 7.02
CA TYR A 127 -5.39 -5.17 7.53
C TYR A 127 -6.80 -5.46 8.06
N ASP A 128 -7.38 -4.53 8.82
CA ASP A 128 -8.73 -4.68 9.36
C ASP A 128 -9.79 -4.76 8.25
N VAL A 129 -9.64 -3.96 7.20
CA VAL A 129 -10.52 -4.04 6.03
C VAL A 129 -10.46 -5.43 5.39
N ALA A 130 -9.24 -5.96 5.22
CA ALA A 130 -9.05 -7.29 4.64
C ALA A 130 -9.64 -8.39 5.53
N LEU A 131 -9.44 -8.28 6.84
CA LEU A 131 -9.97 -9.24 7.80
C LEU A 131 -11.49 -9.26 7.78
N LYS A 132 -12.12 -8.10 7.77
CA LYS A 132 -13.58 -7.99 7.71
C LYS A 132 -14.15 -8.52 6.41
N ARG A 133 -13.48 -8.24 5.30
CA ARG A 133 -13.88 -8.77 3.98
C ARG A 133 -13.82 -10.30 3.98
N TYR A 134 -12.75 -10.86 4.51
CA TYR A 134 -12.57 -12.30 4.59
C TYR A 134 -13.67 -12.95 5.43
N ASN A 135 -13.93 -12.41 6.61
CA ASN A 135 -14.94 -12.96 7.52
C ASN A 135 -16.35 -12.86 6.93
N LYS A 136 -16.66 -11.77 6.24
CA LYS A 136 -17.95 -11.58 5.59
C LYS A 136 -18.17 -12.63 4.47
N ARG A 137 -17.14 -12.92 3.69
CA ARG A 137 -17.20 -13.91 2.62
C ARG A 137 -17.36 -15.32 3.18
N LYS A 138 -16.64 -15.62 4.26
CA LYS A 138 -16.70 -16.94 4.91
C LYS A 138 -18.07 -17.21 5.50
N ASP A 139 -18.75 -16.19 5.98
CA ASP A 139 -20.07 -16.30 6.61
C ASP A 139 -21.22 -16.25 5.58
N ALA A 140 -20.91 -16.01 4.33
CA ALA A 140 -21.92 -15.91 3.26
C ALA A 140 -22.38 -17.30 2.79
#